data_dc56bd9fe6e86a4bb5060a3cd2d25bd1
#
_entry.id   dc56bd9fe6e86a4bb5060a3cd2d25bd1
#
_cell.length_a   1.000
_cell.length_b   1.000
_cell.length_c   1.000
_cell.angle_alpha   90.00
_cell.angle_beta   90.00
_cell.angle_gamma   90.00
#
_symmetry.space_group_name_H-M   'P 1'
#
loop_
_entity.id
_entity.type
_entity.pdbx_description
1 polymer ?
#
loop_
_entity_poly.entity_id
_entity_poly.type
_entity_poly.pdbx_seq_one_letter_code
_entity_poly.pdbx_strand_id
1 'polypeptide(L)'
;MLIIGFLGKVKISYNEKNVEEKLGSKAIALICLLALNRKRYVSREKLEGYLWPDSDTEAARYNLRYNLWLIKKNVGKDENDRDFLYVDNECCAINSDYQCECDILDIMDFETSPEDTIQRVMDLKLLFRGDLLEGYYFKNCDEFNDLIIFERMKFDQHKIRILKRLVELYEGEDKHEDCLLVIDEILEMEPFDEDMVLKVLNTYVELEKPVAAVAYYNDFNDILANGLGVFPSEKLRNKYMEIKSSLENHKYTGSKESKLSLTSYCIKNVEFFWISDVVGKIVKNTDLNCIEQLNENEIYALGRIQGDILNRLNKQKSVEDPYKQDVMDVGIINAFIKLINCIGDKCSLTITILNSDHMDDTSAGVVEYLKSTKIKGLELIER
;
A
#
# COMPACT_ATOMS: atom_id res chain seq x y z
N MET A 1 29.07 -14.74 -27.58
CA MET A 1 28.42 -14.75 -26.27
C MET A 1 26.95 -15.16 -26.43
N LEU A 2 26.40 -15.94 -25.52
CA LEU A 2 24.99 -16.32 -25.44
C LEU A 2 24.24 -15.38 -24.51
N ILE A 3 23.11 -14.81 -24.97
CA ILE A 3 22.24 -13.95 -24.17
C ILE A 3 20.84 -14.56 -24.19
N ILE A 4 20.27 -14.79 -23.00
CA ILE A 4 18.95 -15.39 -22.81
C ILE A 4 18.08 -14.46 -21.97
N GLY A 5 16.91 -14.14 -22.46
CA GLY A 5 15.87 -13.41 -21.76
C GLY A 5 14.58 -14.21 -21.71
N PHE A 6 14.15 -14.61 -20.53
CA PHE A 6 12.92 -15.34 -20.29
C PHE A 6 11.80 -14.48 -19.66
N LEU A 7 12.15 -13.35 -19.07
CA LEU A 7 11.17 -12.43 -18.46
C LEU A 7 10.61 -11.49 -19.53
N GLY A 8 9.30 -11.56 -19.74
CA GLY A 8 8.59 -10.93 -20.84
C GLY A 8 8.73 -11.73 -22.13
N LYS A 9 8.68 -11.05 -23.28
CA LYS A 9 8.88 -11.71 -24.57
C LYS A 9 10.24 -12.40 -24.61
N VAL A 10 10.25 -13.71 -24.78
CA VAL A 10 11.48 -14.52 -24.85
C VAL A 10 12.42 -13.99 -25.95
N LYS A 11 13.69 -13.87 -25.62
CA LYS A 11 14.78 -13.51 -26.56
C LYS A 11 15.97 -14.39 -26.30
N ILE A 12 16.44 -15.08 -27.33
CA ILE A 12 17.66 -15.90 -27.23
C ILE A 12 18.54 -15.53 -28.41
N SER A 13 19.73 -15.03 -28.13
CA SER A 13 20.73 -14.69 -29.15
C SER A 13 22.07 -15.32 -28.88
N TYR A 14 22.73 -15.78 -29.91
CA TYR A 14 24.10 -16.30 -29.85
C TYR A 14 25.00 -15.57 -30.88
N ASN A 15 26.04 -14.94 -30.41
CA ASN A 15 26.92 -14.08 -31.21
C ASN A 15 26.12 -13.07 -32.06
N GLU A 16 25.24 -12.30 -31.36
CA GLU A 16 24.37 -11.25 -31.95
C GLU A 16 23.30 -11.77 -32.93
N LYS A 17 23.21 -13.07 -33.16
CA LYS A 17 22.19 -13.66 -34.04
C LYS A 17 21.04 -14.22 -33.20
N ASN A 18 19.83 -13.80 -33.54
CA ASN A 18 18.63 -14.39 -32.95
C ASN A 18 18.51 -15.87 -33.32
N VAL A 19 18.35 -16.73 -32.31
CA VAL A 19 18.24 -18.17 -32.47
C VAL A 19 16.92 -18.72 -31.94
N GLU A 20 16.07 -17.91 -31.28
CA GLU A 20 14.81 -18.34 -30.69
C GLU A 20 13.85 -18.96 -31.72
N GLU A 21 13.73 -18.36 -32.92
CA GLU A 21 12.87 -18.87 -33.98
C GLU A 21 13.29 -20.28 -34.49
N LYS A 22 14.58 -20.60 -34.35
CA LYS A 22 15.14 -21.88 -34.75
C LYS A 22 14.98 -22.97 -33.70
N LEU A 23 14.82 -22.57 -32.42
CA LEU A 23 14.74 -23.50 -31.31
C LEU A 23 13.35 -24.13 -31.16
N GLY A 24 12.29 -23.37 -31.43
CA GLY A 24 10.92 -23.81 -31.17
C GLY A 24 10.57 -23.85 -29.67
N SER A 25 9.28 -23.91 -29.37
CA SER A 25 8.76 -23.76 -28.00
C SER A 25 9.29 -24.81 -27.02
N LYS A 26 9.40 -26.08 -27.43
CA LYS A 26 9.87 -27.15 -26.52
C LYS A 26 11.35 -27.05 -26.18
N ALA A 27 12.18 -26.58 -27.10
CA ALA A 27 13.59 -26.34 -26.80
C ALA A 27 13.75 -25.12 -25.88
N ILE A 28 12.97 -24.07 -26.08
CA ILE A 28 12.91 -22.90 -25.17
C ILE A 28 12.48 -23.33 -23.76
N ALA A 29 11.40 -24.11 -23.65
CA ALA A 29 10.94 -24.67 -22.37
C ALA A 29 12.04 -25.52 -21.69
N LEU A 30 12.75 -26.33 -22.47
CA LEU A 30 13.85 -27.16 -21.95
C LEU A 30 14.99 -26.30 -21.38
N ILE A 31 15.42 -25.24 -22.10
CA ILE A 31 16.44 -24.31 -21.60
C ILE A 31 15.96 -23.62 -20.32
N CYS A 32 14.72 -23.12 -20.31
CA CYS A 32 14.14 -22.50 -19.12
C CYS A 32 14.10 -23.44 -17.93
N LEU A 33 13.62 -24.68 -18.11
CA LEU A 33 13.55 -25.70 -17.06
C LEU A 33 14.93 -26.04 -16.48
N LEU A 34 15.95 -26.12 -17.33
CA LEU A 34 17.33 -26.34 -16.89
C LEU A 34 17.92 -25.09 -16.19
N ALA A 35 17.59 -23.88 -16.63
CA ALA A 35 17.99 -22.63 -15.98
C ALA A 35 17.38 -22.49 -14.58
N LEU A 36 16.09 -22.78 -14.42
CA LEU A 36 15.41 -22.81 -13.11
C LEU A 36 16.01 -23.83 -12.14
N ASN A 37 16.63 -24.89 -12.68
CA ASN A 37 17.35 -25.88 -11.90
C ASN A 37 18.89 -25.71 -11.96
N ARG A 38 19.40 -24.49 -12.16
CA ARG A 38 20.83 -24.20 -12.16
C ARG A 38 21.55 -24.87 -10.98
N LYS A 39 22.76 -25.34 -11.23
CA LYS A 39 23.59 -26.08 -10.24
C LYS A 39 23.05 -27.47 -9.86
N ARG A 40 22.01 -27.96 -10.54
CA ARG A 40 21.44 -29.29 -10.31
C ARG A 40 21.34 -30.07 -11.62
N TYR A 41 21.58 -31.35 -11.54
CA TYR A 41 21.31 -32.26 -12.65
C TYR A 41 19.85 -32.66 -12.66
N VAL A 42 19.16 -32.51 -13.78
CA VAL A 42 17.75 -32.88 -13.94
C VAL A 42 17.71 -34.21 -14.70
N SER A 43 17.02 -35.22 -14.16
CA SER A 43 16.89 -36.50 -14.84
C SER A 43 16.16 -36.36 -16.17
N ARG A 44 16.55 -37.11 -17.16
CA ARG A 44 15.90 -37.14 -18.49
C ARG A 44 14.44 -37.51 -18.38
N GLU A 45 14.10 -38.47 -17.52
CA GLU A 45 12.74 -38.93 -17.25
C GLU A 45 11.85 -37.78 -16.72
N LYS A 46 12.40 -36.93 -15.82
CA LYS A 46 11.70 -35.75 -15.33
C LYS A 46 11.48 -34.71 -16.44
N LEU A 47 12.45 -34.49 -17.30
CA LEU A 47 12.32 -33.58 -18.46
C LEU A 47 11.30 -34.10 -19.47
N GLU A 48 11.30 -35.44 -19.72
CA GLU A 48 10.35 -36.11 -20.58
C GLU A 48 8.92 -35.97 -20.04
N GLY A 49 8.71 -36.21 -18.75
CA GLY A 49 7.41 -36.07 -18.07
C GLY A 49 6.85 -34.66 -18.14
N TYR A 50 7.65 -33.62 -17.90
CA TYR A 50 7.21 -32.24 -18.01
C TYR A 50 6.84 -31.82 -19.45
N LEU A 51 7.63 -32.22 -20.45
CA LEU A 51 7.51 -31.66 -21.79
C LEU A 51 6.77 -32.54 -22.79
N TRP A 52 6.68 -33.85 -22.53
CA TRP A 52 6.00 -34.81 -23.42
C TRP A 52 5.21 -35.88 -22.65
N PRO A 53 4.29 -35.48 -21.71
CA PRO A 53 3.59 -36.43 -20.84
C PRO A 53 2.71 -37.41 -21.58
N ASP A 54 2.12 -37.01 -22.71
CA ASP A 54 1.21 -37.84 -23.53
C ASP A 54 1.96 -38.73 -24.54
N SER A 55 3.28 -38.63 -24.62
CA SER A 55 4.08 -39.46 -25.53
C SER A 55 4.43 -40.79 -24.89
N ASP A 56 4.50 -41.85 -25.69
CA ASP A 56 5.13 -43.08 -25.19
C ASP A 56 6.61 -42.82 -24.86
N THR A 57 7.18 -43.70 -24.06
CA THR A 57 8.56 -43.54 -23.53
C THR A 57 9.61 -43.41 -24.64
N GLU A 58 9.45 -44.12 -25.76
CA GLU A 58 10.41 -44.04 -26.86
C GLU A 58 10.30 -42.72 -27.63
N ALA A 59 9.07 -42.29 -27.88
CA ALA A 59 8.80 -41.00 -28.54
C ALA A 59 9.25 -39.82 -27.64
N ALA A 60 8.98 -39.87 -26.35
CA ALA A 60 9.46 -38.82 -25.40
C ALA A 60 10.99 -38.73 -25.39
N ARG A 61 11.69 -39.87 -25.32
CA ARG A 61 13.18 -39.94 -25.41
C ARG A 61 13.71 -39.39 -26.74
N TYR A 62 13.03 -39.71 -27.85
CA TYR A 62 13.40 -39.21 -29.15
C TYR A 62 13.23 -37.68 -29.20
N ASN A 63 12.10 -37.16 -28.75
CA ASN A 63 11.79 -35.74 -28.69
C ASN A 63 12.78 -34.96 -27.82
N LEU A 64 13.14 -35.48 -26.64
CA LEU A 64 14.16 -34.89 -25.77
C LEU A 64 15.53 -34.83 -26.49
N ARG A 65 15.98 -35.94 -27.07
CA ARG A 65 17.24 -35.99 -27.82
C ARG A 65 17.27 -35.01 -28.98
N TYR A 66 16.16 -34.90 -29.73
CA TYR A 66 16.02 -33.94 -30.82
C TYR A 66 16.16 -32.49 -30.34
N ASN A 67 15.48 -32.12 -29.26
CA ASN A 67 15.54 -30.76 -28.72
C ASN A 67 16.92 -30.44 -28.12
N LEU A 68 17.57 -31.36 -27.43
CA LEU A 68 18.95 -31.22 -26.97
C LEU A 68 19.93 -31.01 -28.12
N TRP A 69 19.79 -31.79 -29.23
CA TRP A 69 20.57 -31.61 -30.44
C TRP A 69 20.29 -30.25 -31.08
N LEU A 70 19.04 -29.83 -31.14
CA LEU A 70 18.65 -28.54 -31.71
C LEU A 70 19.27 -27.37 -30.94
N ILE A 71 19.29 -27.43 -29.61
CA ILE A 71 19.96 -26.46 -28.77
C ILE A 71 21.47 -26.46 -29.08
N LYS A 72 22.14 -27.61 -29.01
CA LYS A 72 23.58 -27.71 -29.32
C LYS A 72 23.95 -27.24 -30.74
N LYS A 73 23.05 -27.40 -31.70
CA LYS A 73 23.26 -26.93 -33.08
C LYS A 73 23.24 -25.42 -33.21
N ASN A 74 22.38 -24.75 -32.44
CA ASN A 74 22.13 -23.31 -32.55
C ASN A 74 22.89 -22.48 -31.49
N VAL A 75 23.25 -23.10 -30.35
CA VAL A 75 24.07 -22.52 -29.31
C VAL A 75 25.45 -23.20 -29.35
N GLY A 76 26.42 -22.44 -29.81
CA GLY A 76 27.78 -22.96 -29.90
C GLY A 76 28.52 -22.93 -28.55
N LYS A 77 29.82 -23.13 -28.63
CA LYS A 77 30.69 -23.09 -27.46
C LYS A 77 31.00 -21.64 -27.04
N ASP A 78 31.32 -21.45 -25.77
CA ASP A 78 31.75 -20.17 -25.25
C ASP A 78 33.21 -19.87 -25.68
N GLU A 79 33.74 -18.73 -25.22
CA GLU A 79 35.12 -18.29 -25.50
C GLU A 79 36.17 -19.24 -24.95
N ASN A 80 35.84 -20.10 -24.00
CA ASN A 80 36.69 -21.08 -23.38
C ASN A 80 36.52 -22.51 -23.95
N ASP A 81 35.87 -22.63 -25.14
CA ASP A 81 35.57 -23.90 -25.83
C ASP A 81 34.68 -24.85 -25.02
N ARG A 82 33.81 -24.34 -24.15
CA ARG A 82 32.86 -25.10 -23.31
C ARG A 82 31.51 -25.19 -23.98
N ASP A 83 30.85 -26.36 -23.84
CA ASP A 83 29.48 -26.56 -24.27
C ASP A 83 28.48 -25.94 -23.26
N PHE A 84 27.39 -25.37 -23.75
CA PHE A 84 26.32 -24.78 -22.93
C PHE A 84 25.63 -25.81 -22.06
N LEU A 85 25.37 -27.01 -22.60
CA LEU A 85 24.69 -28.08 -21.90
C LEU A 85 25.63 -29.22 -21.54
N TYR A 86 25.59 -29.63 -20.28
CA TYR A 86 26.02 -30.96 -19.88
C TYR A 86 24.91 -31.97 -20.13
N VAL A 87 25.17 -33.05 -20.84
CA VAL A 87 24.20 -34.07 -21.21
C VAL A 87 24.87 -35.43 -21.15
N ASP A 88 24.37 -36.31 -20.29
CA ASP A 88 24.75 -37.70 -20.23
C ASP A 88 23.53 -38.63 -20.46
N ASN A 89 23.66 -39.95 -20.16
CA ASN A 89 22.61 -40.93 -20.37
C ASN A 89 21.45 -40.81 -19.41
N GLU A 90 21.63 -40.19 -18.24
CA GLU A 90 20.66 -40.17 -17.13
C GLU A 90 20.14 -38.77 -16.88
N CYS A 91 20.95 -37.71 -17.10
CA CYS A 91 20.60 -36.34 -16.73
C CYS A 91 21.09 -35.28 -17.73
N CYS A 92 20.54 -34.09 -17.52
CA CYS A 92 20.93 -32.87 -18.25
C CYS A 92 21.07 -31.71 -17.26
N ALA A 93 21.98 -30.77 -17.55
CA ALA A 93 22.13 -29.53 -16.80
C ALA A 93 22.67 -28.43 -17.72
N ILE A 94 22.52 -27.18 -17.31
CA ILE A 94 23.31 -26.08 -17.85
C ILE A 94 24.73 -26.21 -17.26
N ASN A 95 25.73 -26.10 -18.11
CA ASN A 95 27.13 -26.08 -17.67
C ASN A 95 27.39 -24.77 -16.91
N SER A 96 27.65 -24.88 -15.60
CA SER A 96 27.86 -23.72 -14.71
C SER A 96 29.07 -22.88 -15.10
N ASP A 97 30.03 -23.47 -15.84
CA ASP A 97 31.25 -22.79 -16.27
C ASP A 97 31.08 -22.09 -17.64
N TYR A 98 29.96 -22.37 -18.34
CA TYR A 98 29.68 -21.72 -19.63
C TYR A 98 29.30 -20.25 -19.39
N GLN A 99 29.96 -19.35 -20.14
CA GLN A 99 29.71 -17.91 -20.04
C GLN A 99 28.47 -17.50 -20.86
N CYS A 100 27.41 -17.11 -20.16
CA CYS A 100 26.20 -16.54 -20.76
C CYS A 100 25.62 -15.46 -19.84
N GLU A 101 24.89 -14.54 -20.44
CA GLU A 101 23.99 -13.63 -19.75
C GLU A 101 22.58 -14.25 -19.77
N CYS A 102 21.96 -14.36 -18.60
CA CYS A 102 20.60 -14.92 -18.50
C CYS A 102 19.83 -14.23 -17.36
N ASP A 103 18.77 -13.50 -17.73
CA ASP A 103 17.99 -12.68 -16.81
C ASP A 103 17.55 -13.42 -15.55
N ILE A 104 16.96 -14.64 -15.70
CA ILE A 104 16.51 -15.40 -14.55
C ILE A 104 17.66 -15.91 -13.67
N LEU A 105 18.83 -16.18 -14.24
CA LEU A 105 20.01 -16.60 -13.47
C LEU A 105 20.58 -15.43 -12.69
N ASP A 106 20.71 -14.27 -13.29
CA ASP A 106 21.23 -13.07 -12.66
C ASP A 106 20.34 -12.63 -11.48
N ILE A 107 19.00 -12.72 -11.64
CA ILE A 107 18.02 -12.43 -10.60
C ILE A 107 18.07 -13.46 -9.47
N MET A 108 18.13 -14.76 -9.79
CA MET A 108 18.18 -15.84 -8.80
C MET A 108 19.48 -15.83 -7.99
N ASP A 109 20.60 -15.39 -8.59
CA ASP A 109 21.91 -15.28 -7.93
C ASP A 109 22.07 -13.94 -7.19
N PHE A 110 21.10 -13.04 -7.27
CA PHE A 110 21.16 -11.75 -6.55
C PHE A 110 21.08 -11.97 -5.04
N GLU A 111 22.16 -11.58 -4.36
CA GLU A 111 22.25 -11.45 -2.91
C GLU A 111 22.54 -9.99 -2.56
N THR A 112 21.86 -9.46 -1.54
CA THR A 112 22.10 -8.09 -1.06
C THR A 112 23.49 -7.98 -0.44
N SER A 113 24.22 -6.95 -0.83
CA SER A 113 25.58 -6.70 -0.34
C SER A 113 25.72 -5.24 0.12
N PRO A 114 26.55 -4.95 1.14
CA PRO A 114 26.90 -3.56 1.47
C PRO A 114 27.56 -2.80 0.31
N GLU A 115 28.15 -3.53 -0.66
CA GLU A 115 28.81 -2.96 -1.83
C GLU A 115 27.85 -2.71 -3.01
N ASP A 116 26.55 -2.97 -2.85
CA ASP A 116 25.57 -2.70 -3.89
C ASP A 116 25.55 -1.21 -4.23
N THR A 117 25.54 -0.93 -5.52
CA THR A 117 25.32 0.42 -6.06
C THR A 117 23.91 0.53 -6.63
N ILE A 118 23.35 1.74 -6.62
CA ILE A 118 22.05 2.01 -7.26
C ILE A 118 22.03 1.50 -8.71
N GLN A 119 23.13 1.74 -9.47
CA GLN A 119 23.21 1.31 -10.86
C GLN A 119 23.10 -0.22 -11.00
N ARG A 120 23.84 -1.00 -10.18
CA ARG A 120 23.79 -2.47 -10.22
C ARG A 120 22.37 -2.99 -9.94
N VAL A 121 21.71 -2.44 -8.93
CA VAL A 121 20.35 -2.86 -8.54
C VAL A 121 19.30 -2.41 -9.58
N MET A 122 19.48 -1.24 -10.19
CA MET A 122 18.68 -0.77 -11.31
C MET A 122 18.82 -1.66 -12.54
N ASP A 123 20.04 -2.10 -12.89
CA ASP A 123 20.26 -3.00 -14.01
C ASP A 123 19.51 -4.32 -13.80
N LEU A 124 19.50 -4.87 -12.57
CA LEU A 124 18.69 -6.04 -12.22
C LEU A 124 17.18 -5.78 -12.32
N LYS A 125 16.71 -4.62 -11.86
CA LYS A 125 15.32 -4.21 -12.02
C LYS A 125 14.90 -4.20 -13.49
N LEU A 126 15.73 -3.71 -14.38
CA LEU A 126 15.47 -3.64 -15.83
C LEU A 126 15.38 -5.01 -16.51
N LEU A 127 15.80 -6.09 -15.87
CA LEU A 127 15.62 -7.45 -16.39
C LEU A 127 14.15 -7.90 -16.34
N PHE A 128 13.32 -7.33 -15.43
CA PHE A 128 11.89 -7.62 -15.35
C PHE A 128 11.10 -6.90 -16.43
N ARG A 129 11.06 -7.49 -17.63
CA ARG A 129 10.38 -6.94 -18.81
C ARG A 129 8.94 -7.46 -18.97
N GLY A 130 8.52 -8.40 -18.12
CA GLY A 130 7.23 -9.06 -18.09
C GLY A 130 7.32 -10.40 -17.36
N ASP A 131 6.29 -11.22 -17.47
CA ASP A 131 6.21 -12.53 -16.81
C ASP A 131 7.22 -13.53 -17.38
N LEU A 132 7.62 -14.51 -16.58
CA LEU A 132 8.42 -15.65 -17.05
C LEU A 132 7.68 -16.38 -18.17
N LEU A 133 8.35 -16.55 -19.35
CA LEU A 133 7.78 -17.15 -20.56
C LEU A 133 6.44 -16.50 -20.95
N GLU A 134 6.37 -15.17 -20.95
CA GLU A 134 5.17 -14.43 -21.32
C GLU A 134 4.70 -14.81 -22.73
N GLY A 135 3.40 -15.10 -22.87
CA GLY A 135 2.79 -15.51 -24.13
C GLY A 135 2.99 -16.99 -24.51
N TYR A 136 3.73 -17.75 -23.74
CA TYR A 136 3.87 -19.19 -23.96
C TYR A 136 2.84 -19.98 -23.14
N TYR A 137 2.15 -20.87 -23.83
CA TYR A 137 1.34 -21.96 -23.25
C TYR A 137 1.71 -23.27 -23.92
N PHE A 138 2.07 -24.27 -23.13
CA PHE A 138 2.54 -25.55 -23.62
C PHE A 138 1.37 -26.55 -23.59
N LYS A 139 0.79 -26.78 -24.76
CA LYS A 139 -0.36 -27.70 -24.89
C LYS A 139 0.01 -29.10 -24.35
N ASN A 140 -0.90 -29.67 -23.56
CA ASN A 140 -0.75 -30.98 -22.93
C ASN A 140 0.48 -31.11 -22.02
N CYS A 141 0.91 -30.02 -21.37
CA CYS A 141 2.04 -30.00 -20.43
C CYS A 141 1.61 -29.30 -19.12
N ASP A 142 0.53 -29.81 -18.51
CA ASP A 142 -0.14 -29.13 -17.41
C ASP A 142 0.81 -28.97 -16.21
N GLU A 143 1.55 -30.03 -15.82
CA GLU A 143 2.55 -29.92 -14.74
C GLU A 143 3.65 -28.89 -15.01
N PHE A 144 4.07 -28.74 -16.28
CA PHE A 144 5.03 -27.70 -16.65
C PHE A 144 4.41 -26.31 -16.61
N ASN A 145 3.19 -26.15 -17.10
CA ASN A 145 2.49 -24.86 -17.03
C ASN A 145 2.25 -24.44 -15.57
N ASP A 146 1.87 -25.36 -14.70
CA ASP A 146 1.72 -25.10 -13.25
C ASP A 146 3.06 -24.73 -12.61
N LEU A 147 4.15 -25.40 -12.99
CA LEU A 147 5.50 -25.03 -12.55
C LEU A 147 5.83 -23.59 -12.97
N ILE A 148 5.53 -23.18 -14.20
CA ILE A 148 5.81 -21.82 -14.66
C ILE A 148 4.98 -20.79 -13.88
N ILE A 149 3.71 -21.07 -13.59
CA ILE A 149 2.88 -20.18 -12.74
C ILE A 149 3.52 -20.02 -11.35
N PHE A 150 3.97 -21.11 -10.75
CA PHE A 150 4.64 -21.06 -9.44
C PHE A 150 5.97 -20.30 -9.48
N GLU A 151 6.76 -20.48 -10.53
CA GLU A 151 8.02 -19.76 -10.69
C GLU A 151 7.79 -18.25 -10.94
N ARG A 152 6.71 -17.83 -11.64
CA ARG A 152 6.30 -16.43 -11.76
C ARG A 152 6.13 -15.78 -10.39
N MET A 153 5.38 -16.43 -9.50
CA MET A 153 5.21 -15.92 -8.12
C MET A 153 6.55 -15.76 -7.38
N LYS A 154 7.52 -16.64 -7.61
CA LYS A 154 8.86 -16.49 -7.03
C LYS A 154 9.62 -15.31 -7.65
N PHE A 155 9.49 -15.09 -8.96
CA PHE A 155 10.11 -13.93 -9.60
C PHE A 155 9.50 -12.61 -9.13
N ASP A 156 8.19 -12.57 -8.81
CA ASP A 156 7.57 -11.42 -8.14
C ASP A 156 8.23 -11.15 -6.78
N GLN A 157 8.46 -12.19 -5.98
CA GLN A 157 9.18 -12.05 -4.71
C GLN A 157 10.66 -11.61 -4.90
N HIS A 158 11.34 -12.07 -5.95
CA HIS A 158 12.66 -11.55 -6.29
C HIS A 158 12.61 -10.07 -6.68
N LYS A 159 11.60 -9.67 -7.47
CA LYS A 159 11.39 -8.26 -7.85
C LYS A 159 11.21 -7.38 -6.63
N ILE A 160 10.32 -7.77 -5.71
CA ILE A 160 10.09 -7.03 -4.46
C ILE A 160 11.38 -6.91 -3.65
N ARG A 161 12.18 -7.97 -3.54
CA ARG A 161 13.47 -7.93 -2.83
C ARG A 161 14.46 -6.94 -3.46
N ILE A 162 14.54 -6.92 -4.78
CA ILE A 162 15.40 -5.98 -5.54
C ILE A 162 14.89 -4.55 -5.34
N LEU A 163 13.58 -4.30 -5.42
CA LEU A 163 12.98 -3.00 -5.18
C LEU A 163 13.21 -2.52 -3.75
N LYS A 164 13.03 -3.38 -2.73
CA LYS A 164 13.33 -3.05 -1.32
C LYS A 164 14.80 -2.67 -1.13
N ARG A 165 15.72 -3.35 -1.82
CA ARG A 165 17.14 -2.98 -1.78
C ARG A 165 17.39 -1.60 -2.41
N LEU A 166 16.68 -1.30 -3.50
CA LEU A 166 16.79 0.02 -4.16
C LEU A 166 16.26 1.14 -3.27
N VAL A 167 15.16 0.90 -2.54
CA VAL A 167 14.65 1.84 -1.51
C VAL A 167 15.71 2.14 -0.45
N GLU A 168 16.38 1.11 0.10
CA GLU A 168 17.45 1.29 1.09
C GLU A 168 18.62 2.14 0.55
N LEU A 169 18.99 1.91 -0.70
CA LEU A 169 20.08 2.67 -1.34
C LEU A 169 19.69 4.12 -1.61
N TYR A 170 18.46 4.38 -2.04
CA TYR A 170 17.94 5.74 -2.23
C TYR A 170 17.80 6.51 -0.91
N GLU A 171 17.35 5.85 0.17
CA GLU A 171 17.36 6.43 1.52
C GLU A 171 18.79 6.81 1.95
N GLY A 172 19.76 5.96 1.69
CA GLY A 172 21.17 6.22 2.04
C GLY A 172 21.83 7.37 1.26
N GLU A 173 21.26 7.74 0.11
CA GLU A 173 21.74 8.85 -0.74
C GLU A 173 20.81 10.09 -0.69
N ASP A 174 19.84 10.14 0.23
CA ASP A 174 18.83 11.20 0.38
C ASP A 174 18.01 11.48 -0.90
N LYS A 175 17.85 10.45 -1.75
CA LYS A 175 17.08 10.52 -3.01
C LYS A 175 15.59 10.25 -2.76
N HIS A 176 14.95 11.15 -2.04
CA HIS A 176 13.59 10.99 -1.53
C HIS A 176 12.53 10.77 -2.60
N GLU A 177 12.59 11.49 -3.73
CA GLU A 177 11.61 11.37 -4.81
C GLU A 177 11.73 10.00 -5.51
N ASP A 178 12.94 9.55 -5.81
CA ASP A 178 13.20 8.24 -6.40
C ASP A 178 12.77 7.12 -5.44
N CYS A 179 12.99 7.31 -4.13
CA CYS A 179 12.57 6.40 -3.08
C CYS A 179 11.03 6.20 -3.10
N LEU A 180 10.26 7.29 -3.14
CA LEU A 180 8.80 7.22 -3.19
C LEU A 180 8.30 6.48 -4.44
N LEU A 181 8.88 6.73 -5.62
CA LEU A 181 8.51 6.05 -6.86
C LEU A 181 8.71 4.53 -6.78
N VAL A 182 9.80 4.09 -6.15
CA VAL A 182 10.07 2.65 -5.99
C VAL A 182 9.17 2.03 -4.93
N ILE A 183 8.85 2.75 -3.86
CA ILE A 183 7.90 2.26 -2.85
C ILE A 183 6.49 2.10 -3.45
N ASP A 184 6.05 3.03 -4.29
CA ASP A 184 4.75 2.93 -4.97
C ASP A 184 4.71 1.65 -5.83
N GLU A 185 5.78 1.31 -6.57
CA GLU A 185 5.86 0.06 -7.34
C GLU A 185 5.80 -1.20 -6.44
N ILE A 186 6.38 -1.15 -5.23
CA ILE A 186 6.26 -2.25 -4.25
C ILE A 186 4.81 -2.37 -3.77
N LEU A 187 4.16 -1.25 -3.44
CA LEU A 187 2.80 -1.24 -2.92
C LEU A 187 1.73 -1.61 -3.96
N GLU A 188 2.03 -1.46 -5.27
CA GLU A 188 1.21 -2.04 -6.33
C GLU A 188 1.22 -3.58 -6.29
N MET A 189 2.32 -4.20 -5.88
CA MET A 189 2.47 -5.66 -5.77
C MET A 189 2.07 -6.18 -4.38
N GLU A 190 2.39 -5.46 -3.32
CA GLU A 190 2.11 -5.76 -1.90
C GLU A 190 1.36 -4.59 -1.24
N PRO A 191 0.05 -4.39 -1.49
CA PRO A 191 -0.71 -3.21 -1.05
C PRO A 191 -0.81 -3.04 0.47
N PHE A 192 -0.49 -4.08 1.24
CA PHE A 192 -0.61 -4.11 2.69
C PHE A 192 0.75 -4.11 3.42
N ASP A 193 1.85 -3.77 2.73
CA ASP A 193 3.18 -3.68 3.34
C ASP A 193 3.31 -2.41 4.19
N GLU A 194 3.00 -2.53 5.48
CA GLU A 194 3.07 -1.42 6.43
C GLU A 194 4.48 -0.85 6.65
N ASP A 195 5.53 -1.66 6.45
CA ASP A 195 6.91 -1.16 6.57
C ASP A 195 7.25 -0.21 5.43
N MET A 196 6.74 -0.46 4.22
CA MET A 196 6.89 0.46 3.08
C MET A 196 6.07 1.74 3.31
N VAL A 197 4.84 1.63 3.79
CA VAL A 197 4.02 2.81 4.15
C VAL A 197 4.71 3.65 5.23
N LEU A 198 5.31 3.03 6.23
CA LEU A 198 6.08 3.76 7.25
C LEU A 198 7.25 4.53 6.64
N LYS A 199 7.95 3.96 5.66
CA LYS A 199 9.01 4.64 4.92
C LYS A 199 8.47 5.85 4.14
N VAL A 200 7.30 5.72 3.49
CA VAL A 200 6.62 6.86 2.84
C VAL A 200 6.36 7.99 3.82
N LEU A 201 5.81 7.68 5.02
CA LEU A 201 5.56 8.70 6.03
C LEU A 201 6.85 9.41 6.47
N ASN A 202 7.95 8.66 6.69
CA ASN A 202 9.24 9.22 7.05
C ASN A 202 9.77 10.13 5.93
N THR A 203 9.76 9.66 4.69
CA THR A 203 10.22 10.41 3.51
C THR A 203 9.44 11.72 3.33
N TYR A 204 8.11 11.72 3.52
CA TYR A 204 7.35 12.95 3.48
C TYR A 204 7.69 13.92 4.61
N VAL A 205 8.06 13.42 5.80
CA VAL A 205 8.53 14.28 6.91
C VAL A 205 9.88 14.90 6.56
N GLU A 206 10.83 14.15 6.01
CA GLU A 206 12.14 14.61 5.55
C GLU A 206 12.03 15.64 4.43
N LEU A 207 11.04 15.50 3.54
CA LEU A 207 10.69 16.47 2.50
C LEU A 207 9.94 17.72 3.03
N GLU A 208 9.77 17.84 4.34
CA GLU A 208 8.97 18.91 4.98
C GLU A 208 7.51 18.96 4.49
N LYS A 209 6.93 17.81 4.12
CA LYS A 209 5.55 17.65 3.63
C LYS A 209 4.66 16.86 4.62
N PRO A 210 4.56 17.22 5.91
CA PRO A 210 3.84 16.42 6.90
C PRO A 210 2.33 16.29 6.62
N VAL A 211 1.74 17.25 5.89
CA VAL A 211 0.33 17.17 5.48
C VAL A 211 0.13 16.04 4.46
N ALA A 212 1.07 15.84 3.54
CA ALA A 212 1.02 14.73 2.59
C ALA A 212 1.16 13.37 3.31
N ALA A 213 2.04 13.30 4.32
CA ALA A 213 2.17 12.10 5.16
C ALA A 213 0.84 11.73 5.85
N VAL A 214 0.14 12.72 6.43
CA VAL A 214 -1.16 12.50 7.07
C VAL A 214 -2.21 12.03 6.07
N ALA A 215 -2.27 12.63 4.88
CA ALA A 215 -3.21 12.23 3.82
C ALA A 215 -2.92 10.78 3.39
N TYR A 216 -1.66 10.45 3.12
CA TYR A 216 -1.25 9.10 2.71
C TYR A 216 -1.61 8.02 3.76
N TYR A 217 -1.39 8.30 5.05
CA TYR A 217 -1.81 7.39 6.11
C TYR A 217 -3.32 7.15 6.12
N ASN A 218 -4.13 8.19 5.94
CA ASN A 218 -5.58 8.06 5.93
C ASN A 218 -6.05 7.19 4.75
N ASP A 219 -5.51 7.40 3.54
CA ASP A 219 -5.80 6.59 2.36
C ASP A 219 -5.42 5.12 2.59
N PHE A 220 -4.25 4.86 3.19
CA PHE A 220 -3.83 3.50 3.53
C PHE A 220 -4.71 2.86 4.60
N ASN A 221 -5.12 3.60 5.64
CA ASN A 221 -6.06 3.11 6.65
C ASN A 221 -7.39 2.68 6.01
N ASP A 222 -7.89 3.45 5.03
CA ASP A 222 -9.12 3.11 4.30
C ASP A 222 -8.92 1.85 3.42
N ILE A 223 -7.76 1.68 2.80
CA ILE A 223 -7.40 0.48 2.04
C ILE A 223 -7.38 -0.76 2.96
N LEU A 224 -6.76 -0.67 4.15
CA LEU A 224 -6.73 -1.76 5.13
C LEU A 224 -8.13 -2.11 5.66
N ALA A 225 -8.91 -1.09 6.02
CA ALA A 225 -10.27 -1.28 6.54
C ALA A 225 -11.19 -1.95 5.51
N ASN A 226 -11.13 -1.49 4.24
CA ASN A 226 -11.97 -2.02 3.17
C ASN A 226 -11.48 -3.37 2.63
N GLY A 227 -10.16 -3.59 2.57
CA GLY A 227 -9.57 -4.80 2.00
C GLY A 227 -9.49 -5.97 2.99
N LEU A 228 -9.12 -5.72 4.23
CA LEU A 228 -8.87 -6.74 5.24
C LEU A 228 -9.74 -6.62 6.50
N GLY A 229 -10.44 -5.49 6.69
CA GLY A 229 -11.24 -5.25 7.91
C GLY A 229 -10.39 -5.06 9.16
N VAL A 230 -9.13 -4.63 9.03
CA VAL A 230 -8.18 -4.44 10.14
C VAL A 230 -7.70 -2.98 10.21
N PHE A 231 -7.13 -2.61 11.34
CA PHE A 231 -6.49 -1.31 11.54
C PHE A 231 -4.97 -1.41 11.34
N PRO A 232 -4.30 -0.29 10.99
CA PRO A 232 -2.85 -0.23 10.94
C PRO A 232 -2.19 -0.67 12.24
N SER A 233 -0.96 -1.19 12.15
CA SER A 233 -0.16 -1.60 13.30
C SER A 233 0.08 -0.44 14.28
N GLU A 234 0.40 -0.78 15.52
CA GLU A 234 0.72 0.22 16.56
C GLU A 234 1.89 1.12 16.13
N LYS A 235 2.91 0.56 15.49
CA LYS A 235 4.09 1.27 14.98
C LYS A 235 3.69 2.38 13.99
N LEU A 236 2.82 2.06 13.04
CA LEU A 236 2.37 3.00 12.01
C LEU A 236 1.43 4.06 12.59
N ARG A 237 0.53 3.68 13.51
CA ARG A 237 -0.35 4.61 14.23
C ARG A 237 0.44 5.61 15.09
N ASN A 238 1.48 5.14 15.78
CA ASN A 238 2.33 6.00 16.59
C ASN A 238 3.07 7.04 15.74
N LYS A 239 3.58 6.62 14.57
CA LYS A 239 4.21 7.57 13.63
C LYS A 239 3.24 8.62 13.11
N TYR A 240 2.03 8.22 12.76
CA TYR A 240 0.96 9.14 12.36
C TYR A 240 0.65 10.16 13.47
N MET A 241 0.53 9.72 14.74
CA MET A 241 0.29 10.61 15.87
C MET A 241 1.44 11.58 16.12
N GLU A 242 2.70 11.12 15.96
CA GLU A 242 3.89 11.98 16.01
C GLU A 242 3.82 13.11 14.98
N ILE A 243 3.55 12.75 13.70
CA ILE A 243 3.45 13.71 12.60
C ILE A 243 2.31 14.70 12.85
N LYS A 244 1.15 14.21 13.29
CA LYS A 244 -0.01 15.05 13.58
C LYS A 244 0.26 16.02 14.70
N SER A 245 0.88 15.58 15.80
CA SER A 245 1.23 16.45 16.93
C SER A 245 2.28 17.51 16.55
N SER A 246 3.22 17.19 15.66
CA SER A 246 4.18 18.17 15.15
C SER A 246 3.49 19.29 14.32
N LEU A 247 2.49 18.92 13.49
CA LEU A 247 1.67 19.89 12.75
C LEU A 247 0.87 20.81 13.67
N GLU A 248 0.35 20.27 14.77
CA GLU A 248 -0.37 21.05 15.78
C GLU A 248 0.58 22.02 16.51
N ASN A 249 1.77 21.57 16.90
CA ASN A 249 2.79 22.40 17.54
C ASN A 249 3.30 23.54 16.64
N HIS A 250 3.44 23.32 15.33
CA HIS A 250 3.80 24.37 14.36
C HIS A 250 2.68 25.42 14.17
N LYS A 251 1.40 25.08 14.41
CA LYS A 251 0.32 26.06 14.44
C LYS A 251 0.40 26.98 15.67
N TYR A 252 1.05 26.54 16.75
CA TYR A 252 1.14 27.32 18.01
C TYR A 252 2.32 28.29 18.09
N THR A 253 3.32 28.23 17.19
CA THR A 253 4.47 29.16 17.20
C THR A 253 4.27 30.42 16.33
N GLY A 254 3.19 30.49 15.58
CA GLY A 254 2.74 31.71 14.89
C GLY A 254 1.53 32.28 15.63
N SER A 255 1.67 33.42 16.29
CA SER A 255 0.60 34.20 16.90
C SER A 255 -0.43 34.66 15.84
N LYS A 256 -1.29 33.73 15.41
CA LYS A 256 -2.59 34.01 14.79
C LYS A 256 -3.62 33.25 15.61
N GLU A 257 -4.55 33.99 16.22
CA GLU A 257 -5.77 33.44 16.84
C GLU A 257 -6.35 32.41 15.89
N SER A 258 -6.36 31.13 16.29
CA SER A 258 -6.97 30.06 15.49
C SER A 258 -8.45 30.40 15.35
N LYS A 259 -8.92 30.59 14.12
CA LYS A 259 -10.29 30.99 13.84
C LYS A 259 -11.04 29.78 13.28
N LEU A 260 -12.01 29.27 14.02
CA LEU A 260 -12.95 28.24 13.56
C LEU A 260 -14.22 28.91 13.06
N SER A 261 -14.55 28.76 11.79
CA SER A 261 -15.78 29.30 11.21
C SER A 261 -16.69 28.16 10.79
N LEU A 262 -17.89 28.12 11.35
CA LEU A 262 -18.91 27.13 11.06
C LEU A 262 -20.17 27.79 10.47
N THR A 263 -20.79 27.15 9.48
CA THR A 263 -22.10 27.56 8.98
C THR A 263 -23.11 26.49 9.38
N SER A 264 -24.15 26.85 10.10
CA SER A 264 -25.19 25.96 10.59
C SER A 264 -26.56 26.35 10.05
N TYR A 265 -27.43 25.35 9.88
CA TYR A 265 -28.79 25.55 9.35
C TYR A 265 -29.81 25.29 10.45
N CYS A 266 -30.98 25.94 10.33
CA CYS A 266 -32.16 25.68 11.14
C CYS A 266 -33.20 24.98 10.28
N ILE A 267 -33.94 24.02 10.87
CA ILE A 267 -35.03 23.30 10.23
C ILE A 267 -36.28 23.43 11.13
N LYS A 268 -37.39 23.82 10.52
CA LYS A 268 -38.65 24.08 11.23
C LYS A 268 -39.21 22.83 11.88
N ASN A 269 -39.65 22.94 13.12
CA ASN A 269 -40.32 21.89 13.91
C ASN A 269 -39.44 20.67 14.22
N VAL A 270 -38.09 20.82 14.29
CA VAL A 270 -37.16 19.78 14.73
C VAL A 270 -36.39 20.31 15.93
N GLU A 271 -36.76 19.80 17.12
CA GLU A 271 -36.09 20.20 18.37
C GLU A 271 -34.59 19.85 18.37
N PHE A 272 -33.78 20.73 18.93
CA PHE A 272 -32.32 20.61 19.03
C PHE A 272 -31.56 20.49 17.69
N PHE A 273 -32.23 20.69 16.54
CA PHE A 273 -31.59 20.50 15.25
C PHE A 273 -30.36 21.38 15.08
N TRP A 274 -30.48 22.68 15.41
CA TRP A 274 -29.35 23.61 15.31
C TRP A 274 -28.19 23.19 16.22
N ILE A 275 -28.45 22.83 17.47
CA ILE A 275 -27.45 22.35 18.42
C ILE A 275 -26.78 21.08 17.89
N SER A 276 -27.56 20.12 17.37
CA SER A 276 -27.03 18.90 16.79
C SER A 276 -26.13 19.16 15.59
N ASP A 277 -26.53 20.06 14.66
CA ASP A 277 -25.73 20.41 13.48
C ASP A 277 -24.41 21.10 13.88
N VAL A 278 -24.46 22.04 14.84
CA VAL A 278 -23.25 22.68 15.37
C VAL A 278 -22.32 21.68 16.03
N VAL A 279 -22.83 20.79 16.90
CA VAL A 279 -22.04 19.73 17.55
C VAL A 279 -21.41 18.81 16.51
N GLY A 280 -22.16 18.37 15.49
CA GLY A 280 -21.64 17.53 14.42
C GLY A 280 -20.49 18.19 13.64
N LYS A 281 -20.62 19.49 13.33
CA LYS A 281 -19.57 20.26 12.65
C LYS A 281 -18.34 20.50 13.55
N ILE A 282 -18.55 20.74 14.83
CA ILE A 282 -17.47 20.85 15.81
C ILE A 282 -16.71 19.51 15.87
N VAL A 283 -17.42 18.40 16.04
CA VAL A 283 -16.84 17.05 16.12
C VAL A 283 -16.00 16.73 14.86
N LYS A 284 -16.42 17.18 13.68
CA LYS A 284 -15.69 16.97 12.43
C LYS A 284 -14.47 17.87 12.23
N ASN A 285 -14.52 19.09 12.76
CA ASN A 285 -13.54 20.13 12.46
C ASN A 285 -12.60 20.49 13.62
N THR A 286 -12.78 19.88 14.81
CA THR A 286 -11.95 20.15 16.01
C THR A 286 -11.31 18.87 16.52
N ASP A 287 -10.16 19.06 17.20
CA ASP A 287 -9.49 17.94 17.86
C ASP A 287 -10.27 17.47 19.11
N LEU A 288 -10.11 16.19 19.45
CA LEU A 288 -10.76 15.52 20.60
C LEU A 288 -10.52 16.20 21.94
N ASN A 289 -9.42 16.97 22.09
CA ASN A 289 -9.03 17.64 23.35
C ASN A 289 -10.07 18.63 23.92
N CYS A 290 -11.02 19.14 23.12
CA CYS A 290 -12.11 19.96 23.62
C CYS A 290 -13.28 19.10 24.11
N ILE A 291 -13.50 17.95 23.46
CA ILE A 291 -14.56 17.01 23.80
C ILE A 291 -14.19 16.19 25.05
N GLU A 292 -12.92 15.90 25.26
CA GLU A 292 -12.39 15.18 26.43
C GLU A 292 -12.51 15.98 27.74
N GLN A 293 -12.72 17.28 27.67
CA GLN A 293 -13.01 18.11 28.84
C GLN A 293 -14.47 17.98 29.34
N LEU A 294 -15.34 17.36 28.56
CA LEU A 294 -16.68 16.99 28.95
C LEU A 294 -16.62 15.70 29.79
N ASN A 295 -17.44 15.64 30.85
CA ASN A 295 -17.61 14.41 31.60
C ASN A 295 -18.47 13.40 30.81
N GLU A 296 -18.52 12.14 31.30
CA GLU A 296 -19.24 11.08 30.59
C GLU A 296 -20.72 11.39 30.38
N ASN A 297 -21.40 11.96 31.38
CA ASN A 297 -22.81 12.30 31.27
C ASN A 297 -23.04 13.41 30.22
N GLU A 298 -22.16 14.40 30.14
CA GLU A 298 -22.21 15.48 29.13
C GLU A 298 -21.98 14.93 27.72
N ILE A 299 -21.04 13.99 27.55
CA ILE A 299 -20.78 13.31 26.28
C ILE A 299 -21.98 12.48 25.86
N TYR A 300 -22.60 11.73 26.76
CA TYR A 300 -23.81 10.97 26.45
C TYR A 300 -25.01 11.88 26.14
N ALA A 301 -25.16 13.01 26.85
CA ALA A 301 -26.24 13.98 26.57
C ALA A 301 -26.12 14.52 25.11
N LEU A 302 -24.93 14.94 24.68
CA LEU A 302 -24.70 15.37 23.29
C LEU A 302 -24.82 14.22 22.29
N GLY A 303 -24.39 13.01 22.66
CA GLY A 303 -24.48 11.81 21.83
C GLY A 303 -25.90 11.37 21.50
N ARG A 304 -26.90 11.84 22.24
CA ARG A 304 -28.34 11.57 21.96
C ARG A 304 -28.84 12.36 20.77
N ILE A 305 -28.40 13.60 20.63
CA ILE A 305 -28.79 14.47 19.49
C ILE A 305 -27.79 14.35 18.33
N GLN A 306 -26.52 13.95 18.61
CA GLN A 306 -25.49 13.79 17.60
C GLN A 306 -24.62 12.56 17.89
N GLY A 307 -24.94 11.43 17.25
CA GLY A 307 -24.30 10.14 17.47
C GLY A 307 -22.81 10.10 17.08
N ASP A 308 -22.36 10.98 16.18
CA ASP A 308 -20.97 11.04 15.72
C ASP A 308 -19.97 11.30 16.87
N ILE A 309 -20.40 11.98 17.94
CA ILE A 309 -19.56 12.24 19.10
C ILE A 309 -19.22 10.94 19.88
N LEU A 310 -20.19 10.01 19.97
CA LEU A 310 -19.98 8.72 20.64
C LEU A 310 -19.10 7.81 19.79
N ASN A 311 -19.34 7.79 18.47
CA ASN A 311 -18.53 7.00 17.53
C ASN A 311 -17.06 7.44 17.56
N ARG A 312 -16.81 8.74 17.56
CA ARG A 312 -15.45 9.28 17.57
C ARG A 312 -14.69 9.01 18.88
N LEU A 313 -15.41 8.85 19.99
CA LEU A 313 -14.83 8.52 21.29
C LEU A 313 -14.81 7.02 21.60
N ASN A 314 -15.19 6.16 20.65
CA ASN A 314 -15.34 4.71 20.83
C ASN A 314 -16.21 4.31 22.02
N LYS A 315 -17.25 5.11 22.33
CA LYS A 315 -18.19 4.85 23.41
C LYS A 315 -19.49 4.24 22.88
N GLN A 316 -19.96 3.14 23.46
CA GLN A 316 -21.23 2.50 23.10
C GLN A 316 -22.42 3.29 23.62
N LYS A 317 -23.51 3.32 22.85
CA LYS A 317 -24.78 3.92 23.26
C LYS A 317 -25.33 3.13 24.46
N SER A 318 -25.52 3.75 25.62
CA SER A 318 -26.19 3.10 26.76
C SER A 318 -27.65 2.90 26.44
N VAL A 319 -28.19 1.70 26.72
CA VAL A 319 -29.55 1.31 26.31
C VAL A 319 -30.60 1.75 27.33
N GLU A 320 -30.23 2.14 28.54
CA GLU A 320 -31.19 2.52 29.60
C GLU A 320 -30.82 3.87 30.20
N ASP A 321 -31.76 4.80 30.06
CA ASP A 321 -31.67 6.12 30.65
C ASP A 321 -32.89 6.32 31.62
N PRO A 322 -32.66 6.46 32.93
CA PRO A 322 -33.70 6.53 33.90
C PRO A 322 -34.28 7.94 34.11
N TYR A 323 -33.83 8.96 33.36
CA TYR A 323 -34.23 10.34 33.58
C TYR A 323 -35.47 10.78 32.77
N LYS A 324 -36.36 11.56 33.39
CA LYS A 324 -37.48 12.20 32.71
C LYS A 324 -37.01 13.20 31.64
N GLN A 325 -37.85 13.40 30.60
CA GLN A 325 -37.49 14.17 29.41
C GLN A 325 -36.99 15.60 29.72
N ASP A 326 -37.67 16.31 30.63
CA ASP A 326 -37.29 17.67 31.00
C ASP A 326 -35.90 17.82 31.67
N VAL A 327 -35.41 16.79 32.35
CA VAL A 327 -34.07 16.78 32.95
C VAL A 327 -32.99 16.52 31.89
N MET A 328 -33.38 15.84 30.83
CA MET A 328 -32.52 15.51 29.72
C MET A 328 -32.20 16.71 28.85
N ASP A 329 -33.18 17.56 28.57
CA ASP A 329 -32.98 18.76 27.74
C ASP A 329 -32.01 19.74 28.38
N VAL A 330 -32.13 19.92 29.71
CA VAL A 330 -31.16 20.72 30.47
C VAL A 330 -29.76 20.14 30.42
N GLY A 331 -29.61 18.80 30.41
CA GLY A 331 -28.35 18.13 30.26
C GLY A 331 -27.66 18.41 28.91
N ILE A 332 -28.44 18.36 27.83
CA ILE A 332 -27.99 18.66 26.46
C ILE A 332 -27.50 20.13 26.37
N ILE A 333 -28.33 21.07 26.86
CA ILE A 333 -28.04 22.50 26.84
C ILE A 333 -26.74 22.80 27.61
N ASN A 334 -26.62 22.28 28.83
CA ASN A 334 -25.44 22.50 29.67
C ASN A 334 -24.14 21.92 29.02
N ALA A 335 -24.23 20.71 28.47
CA ALA A 335 -23.12 20.09 27.78
C ALA A 335 -22.71 20.88 26.52
N PHE A 336 -23.68 21.38 25.76
CA PHE A 336 -23.41 22.23 24.59
C PHE A 336 -22.74 23.56 24.98
N ILE A 337 -23.28 24.28 25.97
CA ILE A 337 -22.70 25.54 26.46
C ILE A 337 -21.26 25.30 26.93
N LYS A 338 -21.01 24.24 27.66
CA LYS A 338 -19.67 23.89 28.13
C LYS A 338 -18.73 23.60 26.97
N LEU A 339 -19.19 22.86 25.95
CA LEU A 339 -18.41 22.61 24.73
C LEU A 339 -18.03 23.91 24.02
N ILE A 340 -18.99 24.83 23.83
CA ILE A 340 -18.74 26.15 23.21
C ILE A 340 -17.72 26.97 24.02
N ASN A 341 -17.84 27.00 25.36
CA ASN A 341 -16.87 27.68 26.22
C ASN A 341 -15.44 27.07 26.08
N CYS A 342 -15.33 25.76 26.11
CA CYS A 342 -14.03 25.06 25.95
C CYS A 342 -13.36 25.39 24.61
N ILE A 343 -14.14 25.58 23.53
CA ILE A 343 -13.61 25.96 22.22
C ILE A 343 -13.25 27.45 22.22
N GLY A 344 -14.13 28.31 22.72
CA GLY A 344 -13.89 29.76 22.76
C GLY A 344 -12.68 30.19 23.61
N ASP A 345 -12.29 29.38 24.61
CA ASP A 345 -11.07 29.59 25.36
C ASP A 345 -9.79 29.27 24.56
N LYS A 346 -9.91 28.40 23.55
CA LYS A 346 -8.77 27.93 22.74
C LYS A 346 -8.66 28.61 21.39
N CYS A 347 -9.78 29.01 20.80
CA CYS A 347 -9.81 29.62 19.46
C CYS A 347 -10.98 30.60 19.30
N SER A 348 -10.89 31.48 18.31
CA SER A 348 -12.03 32.32 17.91
C SER A 348 -13.02 31.49 17.10
N LEU A 349 -14.23 31.27 17.64
CA LEU A 349 -15.31 30.51 17.01
C LEU A 349 -16.35 31.45 16.41
N THR A 350 -16.52 31.40 15.09
CA THR A 350 -17.58 32.14 14.39
C THR A 350 -18.64 31.13 13.91
N ILE A 351 -19.88 31.26 14.34
CA ILE A 351 -21.02 30.42 13.89
C ILE A 351 -21.96 31.28 13.08
N THR A 352 -22.10 30.99 11.79
CA THR A 352 -23.10 31.61 10.92
C THR A 352 -24.37 30.74 10.93
N ILE A 353 -25.47 31.31 11.36
CA ILE A 353 -26.77 30.65 11.47
C ILE A 353 -27.59 31.04 10.24
N LEU A 354 -27.98 30.04 9.44
CA LEU A 354 -28.85 30.21 8.27
C LEU A 354 -30.25 29.76 8.58
N ASN A 355 -31.25 30.49 8.03
CA ASN A 355 -32.68 30.25 8.24
C ASN A 355 -33.03 30.33 9.72
N SER A 356 -32.56 31.33 10.45
CA SER A 356 -32.79 31.51 11.89
C SER A 356 -34.28 31.56 12.24
N ASP A 357 -35.16 32.02 11.32
CA ASP A 357 -36.60 32.01 11.46
C ASP A 357 -37.24 30.61 11.59
N HIS A 358 -36.47 29.57 11.29
CA HIS A 358 -36.88 28.15 11.39
C HIS A 358 -36.29 27.44 12.62
N MET A 359 -35.66 28.21 13.53
CA MET A 359 -35.05 27.64 14.74
C MET A 359 -36.16 27.21 15.72
N ASP A 360 -35.93 26.08 16.38
CA ASP A 360 -36.82 25.64 17.49
C ASP A 360 -36.64 26.52 18.73
N ASP A 361 -37.67 26.59 19.59
CA ASP A 361 -37.70 27.46 20.75
C ASP A 361 -36.53 27.23 21.72
N THR A 362 -36.13 25.97 21.90
CA THR A 362 -35.03 25.59 22.78
C THR A 362 -33.67 26.07 22.25
N SER A 363 -33.42 25.84 20.97
CA SER A 363 -32.22 26.33 20.30
C SER A 363 -32.16 27.86 20.25
N ALA A 364 -33.28 28.53 20.03
CA ALA A 364 -33.41 29.98 20.07
C ALA A 364 -33.05 30.56 21.44
N GLY A 365 -33.58 29.95 22.51
CA GLY A 365 -33.22 30.32 23.88
C GLY A 365 -31.72 30.14 24.19
N VAL A 366 -31.09 29.10 23.66
CA VAL A 366 -29.67 28.88 23.81
C VAL A 366 -28.87 29.95 23.05
N VAL A 367 -29.23 30.31 21.82
CA VAL A 367 -28.59 31.39 21.05
C VAL A 367 -28.68 32.73 21.78
N GLU A 368 -29.88 33.06 22.34
CA GLU A 368 -30.08 34.27 23.12
C GLU A 368 -29.19 34.29 24.38
N TYR A 369 -29.12 33.17 25.10
CA TYR A 369 -28.23 32.99 26.23
C TYR A 369 -26.74 33.19 25.86
N LEU A 370 -26.27 32.57 24.77
CA LEU A 370 -24.88 32.70 24.29
C LEU A 370 -24.55 34.15 23.94
N LYS A 371 -25.48 34.89 23.32
CA LYS A 371 -25.34 36.33 23.01
C LYS A 371 -25.25 37.20 24.25
N SER A 372 -26.11 36.90 25.24
CA SER A 372 -26.20 37.69 26.49
C SER A 372 -24.98 37.48 27.38
N THR A 373 -24.42 36.26 27.42
CA THR A 373 -23.29 35.89 28.26
C THR A 373 -21.94 36.30 27.72
N LYS A 374 -21.86 36.78 26.45
CA LYS A 374 -20.63 37.24 25.78
C LYS A 374 -19.48 36.27 25.97
N ILE A 375 -19.67 35.00 25.56
CA ILE A 375 -18.64 33.97 25.65
C ILE A 375 -17.39 34.43 24.93
N LYS A 376 -16.24 34.32 25.60
CA LYS A 376 -14.95 34.71 25.05
C LYS A 376 -14.67 33.91 23.76
N GLY A 377 -14.28 34.61 22.72
CA GLY A 377 -13.92 33.98 21.44
C GLY A 377 -15.08 33.51 20.59
N LEU A 378 -16.36 33.69 21.01
CA LEU A 378 -17.55 33.32 20.22
C LEU A 378 -18.15 34.52 19.50
N GLU A 379 -18.39 34.37 18.19
CA GLU A 379 -19.14 35.30 17.34
C GLU A 379 -20.31 34.56 16.68
N LEU A 380 -21.53 35.06 16.84
CA LEU A 380 -22.75 34.52 16.22
C LEU A 380 -23.28 35.49 15.17
N ILE A 381 -23.47 35.00 13.95
CA ILE A 381 -23.97 35.76 12.81
C ILE A 381 -25.25 35.10 12.32
N GLU A 382 -26.38 35.78 12.40
CA GLU A 382 -27.68 35.31 11.87
C GLU A 382 -27.87 35.85 10.45
N ARG A 383 -28.37 34.98 9.55
CA ARG A 383 -28.69 35.28 8.16
C ARG A 383 -29.97 34.57 7.71
#